data_a32a6e542cb08786d59371e6092f3c6c
#
_entry.id   a32a6e542cb08786d59371e6092f3c6c
#
_cell.length_a   1.000
_cell.length_b   1.000
_cell.length_c   1.000
_cell.angle_alpha   90.00
_cell.angle_beta   90.00
_cell.angle_gamma   90.00
#
_symmetry.space_group_name_H-M   'P 1'
#
loop_
_entity.id
_entity.type
_entity.pdbx_description
1 polymer ?
#
loop_
_entity_poly.entity_id
_entity_poly.type
_entity_poly.pdbx_seq_one_letter_code
_entity_poly.pdbx_strand_id
1 'polypeptide(L)'
;DDLKAVDVSHVSITVNAVDPVIGEKVYAWVRDNKKTLGPELGAQLLLERQLEAIRGLKDRGIIVKVNTIVLPGINDHHVEAIARQMATLEVDLFNCMAYFPNEGANLSHLKEPSVKTMKKIQTAAKAHIPQMLHCKRCRADAVGRLDEATDTLLMDRLVEIAAAPPQIPESLWKRKQEKPETREPKT
;
A
#
# COMPACT_ATOMS: atom_id res chain seq x y z
N ASP A 1 -1.91 -19.12 -1.42
CA ASP A 1 -1.31 -20.16 -2.26
C ASP A 1 -1.09 -19.67 -3.69
N ASP A 2 -2.03 -18.93 -4.28
CA ASP A 2 -1.93 -18.44 -5.67
C ASP A 2 -0.72 -17.53 -5.91
N LEU A 3 -0.38 -16.64 -4.96
CA LEU A 3 0.79 -15.77 -5.05
C LEU A 3 2.10 -16.57 -5.05
N LYS A 4 2.17 -17.64 -4.26
CA LYS A 4 3.34 -18.53 -4.23
C LYS A 4 3.47 -19.33 -5.53
N ALA A 5 2.35 -19.74 -6.09
CA ALA A 5 2.32 -20.50 -7.35
C ALA A 5 2.80 -19.69 -8.57
N VAL A 6 2.77 -18.37 -8.48
CA VAL A 6 3.27 -17.45 -9.52
C VAL A 6 4.58 -16.75 -9.12
N ASP A 7 5.31 -17.31 -8.16
CA ASP A 7 6.64 -16.86 -7.70
C ASP A 7 6.69 -15.40 -7.23
N VAL A 8 5.62 -14.91 -6.60
CA VAL A 8 5.64 -13.59 -5.96
C VAL A 8 6.63 -13.61 -4.80
N SER A 9 7.66 -12.77 -4.88
CA SER A 9 8.72 -12.66 -3.87
C SER A 9 8.45 -11.58 -2.82
N HIS A 10 7.73 -10.51 -3.18
CA HIS A 10 7.50 -9.35 -2.31
C HIS A 10 6.05 -8.88 -2.37
N VAL A 11 5.50 -8.52 -1.23
CA VAL A 11 4.15 -7.92 -1.12
C VAL A 11 4.20 -6.67 -0.25
N SER A 12 3.52 -5.60 -0.69
CA SER A 12 3.31 -4.41 0.14
C SER A 12 1.88 -4.35 0.65
N ILE A 13 1.71 -4.16 1.95
CA ILE A 13 0.40 -3.99 2.60
C ILE A 13 0.38 -2.62 3.28
N THR A 14 -0.73 -1.90 3.18
CA THR A 14 -0.90 -0.63 3.91
C THR A 14 -1.64 -0.89 5.22
N VAL A 15 -1.02 -0.54 6.36
CA VAL A 15 -1.61 -0.63 7.70
C VAL A 15 -1.49 0.75 8.37
N ASN A 16 -2.60 1.45 8.51
CA ASN A 16 -2.63 2.81 9.07
C ASN A 16 -3.07 2.85 10.54
N ALA A 17 -3.53 1.74 11.09
CA ALA A 17 -3.88 1.57 12.50
C ALA A 17 -3.83 0.10 12.88
N VAL A 18 -3.49 -0.16 14.15
CA VAL A 18 -3.59 -1.49 14.82
C VAL A 18 -4.55 -1.45 16.01
N ASP A 19 -5.27 -0.34 16.13
CA ASP A 19 -6.39 -0.13 17.02
C ASP A 19 -7.62 0.24 16.16
N PRO A 20 -8.73 -0.54 16.20
CA PRO A 20 -9.94 -0.27 15.44
C PRO A 20 -10.50 1.14 15.65
N VAL A 21 -10.44 1.68 16.89
CA VAL A 21 -10.93 3.04 17.20
C VAL A 21 -10.15 4.13 16.47
N ILE A 22 -8.86 3.91 16.22
CA ILE A 22 -8.06 4.81 15.38
C ILE A 22 -8.39 4.56 13.90
N GLY A 23 -8.56 3.29 13.52
CA GLY A 23 -8.95 2.89 12.17
C GLY A 23 -10.26 3.53 11.68
N GLU A 24 -11.26 3.66 12.56
CA GLU A 24 -12.54 4.33 12.26
C GLU A 24 -12.36 5.78 11.79
N LYS A 25 -11.34 6.47 12.29
CA LYS A 25 -11.02 7.85 11.90
C LYS A 25 -10.26 7.93 10.57
N VAL A 26 -9.67 6.82 10.14
CA VAL A 26 -8.90 6.70 8.90
C VAL A 26 -9.79 6.28 7.73
N TYR A 27 -10.66 5.30 7.96
CA TYR A 27 -11.46 4.65 6.92
C TYR A 27 -12.92 5.05 7.01
N ALA A 28 -13.42 5.76 6.01
CA ALA A 28 -14.83 6.15 5.96
C ALA A 28 -15.76 4.95 5.76
N TRP A 29 -15.29 3.93 5.05
CA TRP A 29 -15.99 2.67 4.80
C TRP A 29 -15.01 1.61 4.31
N VAL A 30 -15.39 0.35 4.44
CA VAL A 30 -14.66 -0.80 3.91
C VAL A 30 -15.62 -1.68 3.13
N ARG A 31 -15.20 -2.18 1.97
CA ARG A 31 -16.01 -3.09 1.16
C ARG A 31 -15.49 -4.52 1.31
N ASP A 32 -16.39 -5.42 1.74
CA ASP A 32 -16.11 -6.85 1.81
C ASP A 32 -17.26 -7.63 1.12
N ASN A 33 -16.91 -8.54 0.21
CA ASN A 33 -17.89 -9.42 -0.48
C ASN A 33 -19.15 -8.70 -0.98
N LYS A 34 -19.01 -7.56 -1.66
CA LYS A 34 -20.08 -6.70 -2.18
C LYS A 34 -20.89 -5.93 -1.11
N LYS A 35 -20.58 -6.09 0.18
CA LYS A 35 -21.18 -5.30 1.27
C LYS A 35 -20.25 -4.13 1.61
N THR A 36 -20.83 -2.97 1.83
CA THR A 36 -20.13 -1.80 2.35
C THR A 36 -20.40 -1.72 3.85
N LEU A 37 -19.30 -1.73 4.63
CA LEU A 37 -19.32 -1.61 6.08
C LEU A 37 -18.97 -0.19 6.47
N GLY A 38 -19.66 0.35 7.48
CA GLY A 38 -19.32 1.63 8.07
C GLY A 38 -17.95 1.61 8.77
N PRO A 39 -17.48 2.78 9.26
CA PRO A 39 -16.14 2.94 9.79
C PRO A 39 -15.79 1.92 10.88
N GLU A 40 -16.67 1.76 11.87
CA GLU A 40 -16.45 0.89 13.05
C GLU A 40 -16.21 -0.57 12.65
N LEU A 41 -17.20 -1.22 12.06
CA LEU A 41 -17.08 -2.62 11.62
C LEU A 41 -16.08 -2.79 10.48
N GLY A 42 -15.97 -1.78 9.61
CA GLY A 42 -15.03 -1.79 8.50
C GLY A 42 -13.58 -1.74 8.96
N ALA A 43 -13.24 -0.88 9.93
CA ALA A 43 -11.88 -0.77 10.45
C ALA A 43 -11.45 -2.06 11.17
N GLN A 44 -12.34 -2.64 11.97
CA GLN A 44 -12.08 -3.91 12.65
C GLN A 44 -11.81 -5.04 11.65
N LEU A 45 -12.73 -5.24 10.69
CA LEU A 45 -12.58 -6.30 9.69
C LEU A 45 -11.32 -6.10 8.84
N LEU A 46 -11.03 -4.87 8.42
CA LEU A 46 -9.83 -4.57 7.63
C LEU A 46 -8.56 -4.94 8.40
N LEU A 47 -8.47 -4.56 9.68
CA LEU A 47 -7.33 -4.91 10.53
C LEU A 47 -7.16 -6.42 10.65
N GLU A 48 -8.23 -7.16 10.93
CA GLU A 48 -8.20 -8.62 11.01
C GLU A 48 -7.65 -9.24 9.71
N ARG A 49 -8.16 -8.80 8.55
CA ARG A 49 -7.70 -9.27 7.25
C ARG A 49 -6.26 -8.90 6.93
N GLN A 50 -5.81 -7.71 7.32
CA GLN A 50 -4.42 -7.29 7.14
C GLN A 50 -3.47 -8.15 7.97
N LEU A 51 -3.78 -8.41 9.24
CA LEU A 51 -2.96 -9.24 10.11
C LEU A 51 -2.93 -10.70 9.66
N GLU A 52 -4.08 -11.25 9.24
CA GLU A 52 -4.19 -12.59 8.65
C GLU A 52 -3.33 -12.71 7.37
N ALA A 53 -3.44 -11.73 6.47
CA ALA A 53 -2.68 -11.71 5.23
C ALA A 53 -1.17 -11.64 5.49
N ILE A 54 -0.71 -10.80 6.43
CA ILE A 54 0.70 -10.68 6.78
C ILE A 54 1.23 -12.02 7.29
N ARG A 55 0.55 -12.66 8.25
CA ARG A 55 0.94 -13.99 8.75
C ARG A 55 1.03 -15.01 7.62
N GLY A 56 -0.03 -15.11 6.80
CA GLY A 56 -0.06 -16.06 5.71
C GLY A 56 1.03 -15.84 4.64
N LEU A 57 1.45 -14.59 4.40
CA LEU A 57 2.57 -14.27 3.51
C LEU A 57 3.90 -14.68 4.14
N LYS A 58 4.12 -14.36 5.42
CA LYS A 58 5.33 -14.73 6.15
C LYS A 58 5.50 -16.24 6.25
N ASP A 59 4.45 -17.00 6.55
CA ASP A 59 4.45 -18.47 6.57
C ASP A 59 4.89 -19.09 5.24
N ARG A 60 4.72 -18.35 4.13
CA ARG A 60 5.11 -18.79 2.77
C ARG A 60 6.48 -18.28 2.34
N GLY A 61 7.20 -17.60 3.21
CA GLY A 61 8.53 -17.03 2.92
C GLY A 61 8.49 -15.84 1.96
N ILE A 62 7.36 -15.15 1.85
CA ILE A 62 7.22 -13.95 1.03
C ILE A 62 7.69 -12.75 1.86
N ILE A 63 8.49 -11.88 1.25
CA ILE A 63 8.96 -10.64 1.88
C ILE A 63 7.79 -9.66 1.97
N VAL A 64 7.52 -9.18 3.18
CA VAL A 64 6.41 -8.26 3.44
C VAL A 64 6.93 -6.87 3.79
N LYS A 65 6.49 -5.88 3.02
CA LYS A 65 6.66 -4.46 3.34
C LYS A 65 5.33 -3.89 3.82
N VAL A 66 5.33 -3.21 4.97
CA VAL A 66 4.16 -2.47 5.44
C VAL A 66 4.36 -0.97 5.22
N ASN A 67 3.39 -0.35 4.57
CA ASN A 67 3.29 1.10 4.44
C ASN A 67 2.33 1.67 5.49
N THR A 68 2.71 2.79 6.11
CA THR A 68 1.83 3.55 7.02
C THR A 68 1.87 5.01 6.62
N ILE A 69 0.71 5.59 6.33
CA ILE A 69 0.55 7.01 6.08
C ILE A 69 0.34 7.71 7.42
N VAL A 70 1.19 8.69 7.72
CA VAL A 70 1.12 9.48 8.96
C VAL A 70 0.11 10.59 8.79
N LEU A 71 -1.03 10.48 9.49
CA LEU A 71 -2.16 11.40 9.48
C LEU A 71 -2.13 12.24 10.77
N PRO A 72 -1.75 13.53 10.71
CA PRO A 72 -1.64 14.38 11.88
C PRO A 72 -2.94 14.49 12.68
N GLY A 73 -2.85 14.26 14.00
CA GLY A 73 -4.00 14.28 14.92
C GLY A 73 -4.89 13.04 14.85
N ILE A 74 -4.61 12.08 13.96
CA ILE A 74 -5.37 10.83 13.84
C ILE A 74 -4.53 9.64 14.29
N ASN A 75 -3.43 9.33 13.58
CA ASN A 75 -2.59 8.17 13.87
C ASN A 75 -1.11 8.51 14.13
N ASP A 76 -0.71 9.76 14.07
CA ASP A 76 0.68 10.21 14.26
C ASP A 76 1.28 9.78 15.60
N HIS A 77 0.48 9.73 16.66
CA HIS A 77 0.83 9.23 17.98
C HIS A 77 0.82 7.67 18.08
N HIS A 78 0.28 6.99 17.08
CA HIS A 78 0.03 5.54 17.07
C HIS A 78 1.02 4.76 16.20
N VAL A 79 1.83 5.44 15.37
CA VAL A 79 2.74 4.79 14.40
C VAL A 79 3.76 3.88 15.07
N GLU A 80 4.24 4.22 16.27
CA GLU A 80 5.15 3.36 17.02
C GLU A 80 4.46 2.04 17.44
N ALA A 81 3.18 2.07 17.84
CA ALA A 81 2.42 0.86 18.14
C ALA A 81 2.23 -0.01 16.89
N ILE A 82 2.00 0.60 15.72
CA ILE A 82 1.96 -0.13 14.44
C ILE A 82 3.30 -0.80 14.19
N ALA A 83 4.42 -0.07 14.30
CA ALA A 83 5.76 -0.60 14.08
C ALA A 83 6.06 -1.80 15.01
N ARG A 84 5.69 -1.70 16.27
CA ARG A 84 5.83 -2.77 17.27
C ARG A 84 5.02 -4.00 16.88
N GLN A 85 3.76 -3.81 16.50
CA GLN A 85 2.90 -4.92 16.06
C GLN A 85 3.43 -5.58 14.78
N MET A 86 3.95 -4.80 13.84
CA MET A 86 4.56 -5.33 12.61
C MET A 86 5.84 -6.12 12.90
N ALA A 87 6.63 -5.68 13.87
CA ALA A 87 7.82 -6.41 14.33
C ALA A 87 7.45 -7.78 14.93
N THR A 88 6.37 -7.90 15.72
CA THR A 88 5.91 -9.19 16.25
C THR A 88 5.40 -10.15 15.17
N LEU A 89 5.06 -9.63 13.98
CA LEU A 89 4.65 -10.41 12.82
C LEU A 89 5.81 -10.67 11.84
N GLU A 90 7.04 -10.36 12.25
CA GLU A 90 8.24 -10.54 11.45
C GLU A 90 8.19 -9.87 10.07
N VAL A 91 7.50 -8.72 9.98
CA VAL A 91 7.47 -7.89 8.77
C VAL A 91 8.89 -7.43 8.45
N ASP A 92 9.30 -7.54 7.19
CA ASP A 92 10.69 -7.32 6.79
C ASP A 92 11.06 -5.84 6.68
N LEU A 93 10.10 -5.00 6.27
CA LEU A 93 10.35 -3.58 6.02
C LEU A 93 9.14 -2.72 6.34
N PHE A 94 9.38 -1.61 7.02
CA PHE A 94 8.34 -0.64 7.37
C PHE A 94 8.61 0.71 6.70
N ASN A 95 7.56 1.34 6.17
CA ASN A 95 7.67 2.59 5.44
C ASN A 95 6.67 3.61 6.00
N CYS A 96 7.17 4.56 6.81
CA CYS A 96 6.38 5.69 7.28
C CYS A 96 6.38 6.80 6.23
N MET A 97 5.23 7.06 5.63
CA MET A 97 5.04 8.09 4.62
C MET A 97 4.26 9.28 5.20
N ALA A 98 4.66 10.49 4.86
CA ALA A 98 3.88 11.67 5.16
C ALA A 98 2.54 11.65 4.40
N TYR A 99 1.46 12.02 5.07
CA TYR A 99 0.20 12.32 4.42
C TYR A 99 0.35 13.52 3.49
N PHE A 100 -0.28 13.45 2.35
CA PHE A 100 -0.40 14.56 1.41
C PHE A 100 -1.88 14.80 1.11
N PRO A 101 -2.40 16.04 1.31
CA PRO A 101 -3.80 16.37 1.05
C PRO A 101 -4.14 16.15 -0.42
N ASN A 102 -5.24 15.43 -0.68
CA ASN A 102 -5.81 15.29 -2.02
C ASN A 102 -7.16 16.00 -2.04
N GLU A 103 -7.38 16.83 -3.04
CA GLU A 103 -8.65 17.53 -3.23
C GLU A 103 -9.80 16.51 -3.38
N GLY A 104 -10.92 16.77 -2.73
CA GLY A 104 -12.09 15.89 -2.73
C GLY A 104 -12.00 14.65 -1.83
N ALA A 105 -10.86 14.38 -1.17
CA ALA A 105 -10.77 13.30 -0.20
C ALA A 105 -11.35 13.69 1.17
N ASN A 106 -11.90 12.72 1.92
CA ASN A 106 -12.49 12.96 3.25
C ASN A 106 -11.54 13.64 4.25
N LEU A 107 -10.24 13.38 4.12
CA LEU A 107 -9.19 13.93 4.99
C LEU A 107 -8.47 15.14 4.36
N SER A 108 -8.98 15.72 3.27
CA SER A 108 -8.36 16.85 2.56
C SER A 108 -8.12 18.09 3.44
N HIS A 109 -8.83 18.20 4.55
CA HIS A 109 -8.67 19.26 5.55
C HIS A 109 -7.42 19.11 6.43
N LEU A 110 -6.81 17.92 6.48
CA LEU A 110 -5.57 17.69 7.22
C LEU A 110 -4.40 18.33 6.50
N LYS A 111 -3.44 18.85 7.28
CA LYS A 111 -2.17 19.36 6.76
C LYS A 111 -1.14 18.23 6.69
N GLU A 112 -0.18 18.39 5.79
CA GLU A 112 0.99 17.53 5.76
C GLU A 112 1.76 17.60 7.10
N PRO A 113 2.23 16.46 7.65
CA PRO A 113 3.04 16.47 8.85
C PRO A 113 4.39 17.17 8.61
N SER A 114 4.88 17.92 9.59
CA SER A 114 6.17 18.61 9.47
C SER A 114 7.31 17.60 9.35
N VAL A 115 8.41 17.99 8.69
CA VAL A 115 9.64 17.19 8.59
C VAL A 115 10.15 16.78 9.98
N LYS A 116 10.07 17.68 10.97
CA LYS A 116 10.45 17.40 12.37
C LYS A 116 9.58 16.30 12.98
N THR A 117 8.26 16.36 12.77
CA THR A 117 7.30 15.33 13.22
C THR A 117 7.61 13.99 12.58
N MET A 118 7.79 13.96 11.25
CA MET A 118 8.10 12.74 10.52
C MET A 118 9.41 12.09 11.01
N LYS A 119 10.47 12.91 11.20
CA LYS A 119 11.75 12.42 11.71
C LYS A 119 11.61 11.79 13.10
N LYS A 120 10.83 12.41 14.00
CA LYS A 120 10.56 11.87 15.34
C LYS A 120 9.84 10.51 15.25
N ILE A 121 8.78 10.42 14.44
CA ILE A 121 7.99 9.20 14.26
C ILE A 121 8.84 8.08 13.65
N GLN A 122 9.58 8.36 12.59
CA GLN A 122 10.45 7.40 11.93
C GLN A 122 11.55 6.89 12.86
N THR A 123 12.11 7.77 13.72
CA THR A 123 13.10 7.38 14.72
C THR A 123 12.50 6.42 15.76
N ALA A 124 11.30 6.71 16.26
CA ALA A 124 10.60 5.83 17.20
C ALA A 124 10.29 4.47 16.54
N ALA A 125 9.73 4.46 15.34
CA ALA A 125 9.42 3.23 14.61
C ALA A 125 10.67 2.39 14.29
N LYS A 126 11.81 3.04 13.98
CA LYS A 126 13.08 2.37 13.68
C LYS A 126 13.61 1.53 14.85
N ALA A 127 13.24 1.85 16.08
CA ALA A 127 13.63 1.08 17.25
C ALA A 127 13.04 -0.35 17.26
N HIS A 128 11.98 -0.58 16.49
CA HIS A 128 11.23 -1.84 16.45
C HIS A 128 11.40 -2.62 15.16
N ILE A 129 11.54 -1.92 14.02
CA ILE A 129 11.51 -2.55 12.69
C ILE A 129 12.36 -1.75 11.68
N PRO A 130 13.06 -2.42 10.73
CA PRO A 130 13.79 -1.75 9.67
C PRO A 130 12.92 -0.77 8.87
N GLN A 131 13.42 0.46 8.65
CA GLN A 131 12.70 1.52 7.94
C GLN A 131 13.17 1.67 6.50
N MET A 132 12.20 1.86 5.59
CA MET A 132 12.49 2.32 4.23
C MET A 132 12.70 3.84 4.24
N LEU A 133 13.94 4.30 4.11
CA LEU A 133 14.29 5.72 4.27
C LEU A 133 14.26 6.52 2.97
N HIS A 134 14.32 5.86 1.82
CA HIS A 134 14.38 6.52 0.51
C HIS A 134 12.99 6.84 -0.08
N CYS A 135 11.92 6.25 0.42
CA CYS A 135 10.57 6.54 -0.04
C CYS A 135 9.94 7.65 0.81
N LYS A 136 10.01 8.89 0.35
CA LYS A 136 9.49 10.06 1.08
C LYS A 136 8.04 10.36 0.78
N ARG A 137 7.56 10.05 -0.43
CA ARG A 137 6.20 10.34 -0.89
C ARG A 137 5.70 9.23 -1.80
N CYS A 138 4.46 8.79 -1.59
CA CYS A 138 3.83 7.87 -2.53
C CYS A 138 3.42 8.65 -3.79
N ARG A 139 4.04 8.32 -4.91
CA ARG A 139 3.70 8.84 -6.23
C ARG A 139 3.58 7.66 -7.17
N ALA A 140 2.38 7.45 -7.69
CA ALA A 140 2.11 6.35 -8.61
C ALA A 140 2.83 6.54 -9.98
N ASP A 141 3.19 7.78 -10.29
CA ASP A 141 3.83 8.23 -11.52
C ASP A 141 5.35 8.48 -11.36
N ALA A 142 5.92 8.20 -10.19
CA ALA A 142 7.33 8.49 -9.94
C ALA A 142 8.24 7.42 -10.54
N VAL A 143 9.15 7.85 -11.38
CA VAL A 143 10.28 7.08 -11.89
C VAL A 143 11.55 7.61 -11.24
N GLY A 144 12.40 6.70 -10.72
CA GLY A 144 13.67 7.06 -10.08
C GLY A 144 13.54 7.43 -8.60
N ARG A 145 14.61 7.98 -8.04
CA ARG A 145 14.70 8.45 -6.64
C ARG A 145 14.22 9.88 -6.52
N LEU A 146 13.50 10.20 -5.46
CA LEU A 146 12.95 11.54 -5.21
C LEU A 146 14.00 12.60 -4.85
N ASP A 147 15.21 12.18 -4.49
CA ASP A 147 16.34 13.01 -4.04
C ASP A 147 17.49 13.06 -5.05
N GLU A 148 17.38 12.35 -6.17
CA GLU A 148 18.32 12.45 -7.28
C GLU A 148 17.73 13.33 -8.38
N ALA A 149 18.59 14.11 -9.04
CA ALA A 149 18.21 14.84 -10.25
C ALA A 149 17.69 13.84 -11.27
N THR A 150 16.52 14.11 -11.82
CA THR A 150 15.93 13.25 -12.84
C THR A 150 16.91 13.14 -14.02
N ASP A 151 17.33 11.93 -14.35
CA ASP A 151 18.12 11.66 -15.53
C ASP A 151 17.29 12.02 -16.76
N THR A 152 17.61 13.17 -17.37
CA THR A 152 16.89 13.69 -18.55
C THR A 152 16.96 12.70 -19.71
N LEU A 153 18.08 12.00 -19.87
CA LEU A 153 18.26 10.98 -20.90
C LEU A 153 17.29 9.79 -20.70
N LEU A 154 17.08 9.39 -19.46
CA LEU A 154 16.12 8.33 -19.12
C LEU A 154 14.69 8.79 -19.36
N MET A 155 14.38 10.04 -19.03
CA MET A 155 13.03 10.60 -19.25
C MET A 155 12.73 10.75 -20.75
N ASP A 156 13.67 11.23 -21.54
CA ASP A 156 13.51 11.34 -23.00
C ASP A 156 13.27 9.96 -23.62
N ARG A 157 14.01 8.95 -23.17
CA ARG A 157 13.85 7.57 -23.62
C ARG A 157 12.51 6.96 -23.23
N LEU A 158 12.01 7.26 -22.03
CA LEU A 158 10.68 6.83 -21.58
C LEU A 158 9.57 7.50 -22.37
N VAL A 159 9.71 8.77 -22.71
CA VAL A 159 8.78 9.50 -23.60
C VAL A 159 8.76 8.89 -25.00
N GLU A 160 9.92 8.55 -25.56
CA GLU A 160 10.03 7.86 -26.86
C GLU A 160 9.34 6.48 -26.82
N ILE A 161 9.58 5.69 -25.78
CA ILE A 161 8.96 4.37 -25.59
C ILE A 161 7.44 4.50 -25.43
N ALA A 162 6.97 5.49 -24.66
CA ALA A 162 5.55 5.74 -24.45
C ALA A 162 4.84 6.25 -25.71
N ALA A 163 5.54 6.96 -26.60
CA ALA A 163 5.03 7.43 -27.89
C ALA A 163 5.01 6.30 -28.95
N ALA A 164 5.77 5.23 -28.77
CA ALA A 164 5.74 4.09 -29.67
C ALA A 164 4.45 3.28 -29.47
N PRO A 165 3.79 2.81 -30.54
CA PRO A 165 2.63 1.95 -30.40
C PRO A 165 3.02 0.69 -29.60
N PRO A 166 2.19 0.26 -28.63
CA PRO A 166 2.52 -0.88 -27.78
C PRO A 166 2.70 -2.14 -28.63
N GLN A 167 3.89 -2.72 -28.59
CA GLN A 167 4.17 -4.02 -29.21
C GLN A 167 3.56 -5.12 -28.34
N ILE A 168 2.24 -5.28 -28.43
CA ILE A 168 1.55 -6.37 -27.72
C ILE A 168 1.76 -7.63 -28.56
N PRO A 169 2.37 -8.69 -28.03
CA PRO A 169 2.48 -9.96 -28.75
C PRO A 169 1.11 -10.45 -29.22
N GLU A 170 1.01 -10.89 -30.45
CA GLU A 170 -0.25 -11.31 -31.08
C GLU A 170 -0.97 -12.40 -30.26
N SER A 171 -0.21 -13.23 -29.53
CA SER A 171 -0.72 -14.24 -28.60
C SER A 171 -1.49 -13.69 -27.41
N LEU A 172 -1.19 -12.45 -26.97
CA LEU A 172 -1.92 -11.77 -25.88
C LEU A 172 -3.17 -11.08 -26.40
N TRP A 173 -3.16 -10.65 -27.67
CA TRP A 173 -4.30 -10.03 -28.30
C TRP A 173 -5.42 -11.03 -28.60
N LYS A 174 -5.09 -12.24 -29.05
CA LYS A 174 -6.07 -13.30 -29.36
C LYS A 174 -6.84 -13.75 -28.10
N ARG A 175 -6.22 -13.81 -26.93
CA ARG A 175 -6.90 -14.17 -25.66
C ARG A 175 -7.99 -13.22 -25.20
N LYS A 176 -7.97 -11.94 -25.63
CA LYS A 176 -9.02 -10.95 -25.27
C LYS A 176 -10.27 -11.03 -26.14
N GLN A 177 -10.22 -11.74 -27.26
CA GLN A 177 -11.35 -11.85 -28.21
C GLN A 177 -12.17 -13.14 -28.00
N GLU A 178 -11.65 -14.13 -27.28
CA GLU A 178 -12.43 -15.29 -26.87
C GLU A 178 -13.40 -14.89 -25.77
N LYS A 179 -14.66 -14.64 -26.17
CA LYS A 179 -15.76 -14.47 -25.19
C LYS A 179 -15.85 -15.74 -24.34
N PRO A 180 -16.05 -15.63 -23.00
CA PRO A 180 -16.33 -16.80 -22.20
C PRO A 180 -17.62 -17.46 -22.74
N GLU A 181 -17.52 -18.75 -23.08
CA GLU A 181 -18.69 -19.57 -23.42
C GLU A 181 -19.74 -19.41 -22.33
N THR A 182 -20.91 -18.96 -22.71
CA THR A 182 -22.08 -18.89 -21.84
C THR A 182 -22.40 -20.32 -21.42
N ARG A 183 -22.11 -20.67 -20.17
CA ARG A 183 -22.61 -21.90 -19.56
C ARG A 183 -24.12 -21.82 -19.53
N GLU A 184 -24.80 -22.61 -20.36
CA GLU A 184 -26.25 -22.84 -20.26
C GLU A 184 -26.57 -23.40 -18.87
N PRO A 185 -27.65 -22.92 -18.22
CA PRO A 185 -28.10 -23.52 -16.96
C PRO A 185 -28.58 -24.95 -17.23
N LYS A 186 -27.97 -25.90 -16.54
CA LYS A 186 -28.50 -27.27 -16.50
C LYS A 186 -29.85 -27.23 -15.79
N THR A 187 -30.92 -27.56 -16.52
CA THR A 187 -32.26 -27.88 -16.03
C THR A 187 -32.24 -28.99 -15.00
#